data_16c9c11bf122861b2e9658ada6695abf
#
_entry.id   16c9c11bf122861b2e9658ada6695abf
#
_cell.length_a   1.000
_cell.length_b   1.000
_cell.length_c   1.000
_cell.angle_alpha   90.00
_cell.angle_beta   90.00
_cell.angle_gamma   90.00
#
_symmetry.space_group_name_H-M   'P 1'
#
loop_
_entity.id
_entity.type
_entity.pdbx_description
1 polymer ?
#
loop_
_entity_poly.entity_id
_entity_poly.type
_entity_poly.pdbx_seq_one_letter_code
_entity_poly.pdbx_strand_id
1 'polypeptide(L)'
;TVTDTGLQKRWTLEFKGSKADNRCFLNDYKKLYLDEYVKIVSSSKGNVETMKEKAQNSELAQLIDNKKWVYHVSEGERYLFLWWLNLKAFSSAWRGYNESHIALYDKRTGETVAIAGDGLIDDIDNGMTFFPRYGICNNAMVSSVWPFELKEYIQEKKAKGEAVSDRLIALADSLDDEQNPILVIAHLKK
;
A
#
# COMPACT_ATOMS: atom_id res chain seq x y z
N THR A 1 -11.05 -2.27 -20.54
CA THR A 1 -12.10 -3.22 -20.93
C THR A 1 -11.70 -3.89 -22.23
N VAL A 2 -11.82 -5.22 -22.30
CA VAL A 2 -11.64 -5.99 -23.54
C VAL A 2 -13.00 -6.12 -24.19
N THR A 3 -13.09 -5.80 -25.48
CA THR A 3 -14.31 -5.92 -26.28
C THR A 3 -13.99 -6.72 -27.54
N ASP A 4 -15.00 -7.08 -28.31
CA ASP A 4 -14.83 -7.76 -29.61
C ASP A 4 -13.98 -6.93 -30.61
N THR A 5 -13.89 -5.63 -30.38
CA THR A 5 -13.07 -4.70 -31.19
C THR A 5 -11.68 -4.45 -30.59
N GLY A 6 -11.31 -5.14 -29.49
CA GLY A 6 -10.02 -5.04 -28.83
C GLY A 6 -10.04 -4.32 -27.49
N LEU A 7 -8.89 -3.78 -27.09
CA LEU A 7 -8.73 -3.06 -25.83
C LEU A 7 -9.25 -1.63 -25.94
N GLN A 8 -10.22 -1.27 -25.10
CA GLN A 8 -10.70 0.10 -24.99
C GLN A 8 -10.21 0.75 -23.71
N LYS A 9 -9.75 2.00 -23.84
CA LYS A 9 -9.36 2.84 -22.72
C LYS A 9 -10.59 3.17 -21.89
N ARG A 10 -10.58 2.82 -20.60
CA ARG A 10 -11.69 3.09 -19.69
C ARG A 10 -11.42 4.28 -18.77
N TRP A 11 -10.23 4.36 -18.22
CA TRP A 11 -9.82 5.41 -17.29
C TRP A 11 -8.45 5.98 -17.64
N THR A 12 -8.26 7.25 -17.34
CA THR A 12 -6.96 7.89 -17.34
C THR A 12 -6.72 8.43 -15.94
N LEU A 13 -5.64 7.99 -15.31
CA LEU A 13 -5.20 8.49 -14.02
C LEU A 13 -4.08 9.51 -14.26
N GLU A 14 -4.32 10.74 -13.85
CA GLU A 14 -3.35 11.82 -13.95
C GLU A 14 -2.83 12.18 -12.55
N PHE A 15 -1.55 11.99 -12.34
CA PHE A 15 -0.88 12.44 -11.14
C PHE A 15 -0.17 13.75 -11.41
N LYS A 16 -0.39 14.76 -10.55
CA LYS A 16 0.46 15.95 -10.55
C LYS A 16 1.87 15.53 -10.14
N GLY A 17 2.79 15.59 -11.06
CA GLY A 17 4.16 15.14 -10.88
C GLY A 17 4.58 14.06 -11.87
N SER A 18 5.78 13.56 -11.73
CA SER A 18 6.35 12.62 -12.68
C SER A 18 5.87 11.20 -12.43
N LYS A 19 5.48 10.50 -13.49
CA LYS A 19 5.21 9.07 -13.48
C LYS A 19 6.52 8.30 -13.35
N ALA A 20 6.48 7.11 -12.75
CA ALA A 20 7.59 6.19 -12.80
C ALA A 20 7.89 5.81 -14.26
N ASP A 21 9.16 5.77 -14.60
CA ASP A 21 9.60 5.27 -15.91
C ASP A 21 9.31 3.76 -16.00
N ASN A 22 8.78 3.31 -17.15
CA ASN A 22 8.49 1.89 -17.37
C ASN A 22 9.74 1.01 -17.20
N ARG A 23 10.94 1.55 -17.40
CA ARG A 23 12.20 0.87 -17.16
C ARG A 23 12.40 0.48 -15.68
N CYS A 24 11.73 1.14 -14.75
CA CYS A 24 11.77 0.78 -13.33
C CYS A 24 11.22 -0.62 -13.03
N PHE A 25 10.49 -1.21 -13.96
CA PHE A 25 9.81 -2.52 -13.80
C PHE A 25 10.42 -3.64 -14.66
N LEU A 26 11.43 -3.33 -15.43
CA LEU A 26 12.12 -4.28 -16.32
C LEU A 26 13.35 -4.89 -15.63
N ASN A 27 13.90 -5.93 -16.24
CA ASN A 27 15.11 -6.60 -15.75
C ASN A 27 16.31 -5.63 -15.61
N ASP A 28 16.35 -4.58 -16.41
CA ASP A 28 17.37 -3.54 -16.36
C ASP A 28 17.40 -2.79 -15.01
N TYR A 29 16.25 -2.62 -14.37
CA TYR A 29 16.18 -2.01 -13.03
C TYR A 29 16.94 -2.85 -11.99
N LYS A 30 16.78 -4.18 -12.00
CA LYS A 30 17.47 -5.05 -11.03
C LYS A 30 18.98 -4.97 -11.20
N LYS A 31 19.45 -4.91 -12.43
CA LYS A 31 20.87 -4.77 -12.74
C LYS A 31 21.38 -3.42 -12.27
N LEU A 32 20.71 -2.33 -12.65
CA LEU A 32 21.08 -0.97 -12.22
C LEU A 32 21.09 -0.83 -10.69
N TYR A 33 20.09 -1.40 -10.02
CA TYR A 33 20.02 -1.42 -8.55
C TYR A 33 21.23 -2.13 -7.93
N LEU A 34 21.58 -3.31 -8.41
CA LEU A 34 22.71 -4.07 -7.88
C LEU A 34 24.05 -3.38 -8.16
N ASP A 35 24.24 -2.87 -9.36
CA ASP A 35 25.47 -2.18 -9.75
C ASP A 35 25.68 -0.90 -8.91
N GLU A 36 24.65 -0.09 -8.75
CA GLU A 36 24.68 1.12 -7.91
C GLU A 36 24.85 0.78 -6.42
N TYR A 37 24.15 -0.23 -5.91
CA TYR A 37 24.27 -0.67 -4.53
C TYR A 37 25.70 -1.11 -4.19
N VAL A 38 26.28 -1.98 -4.99
CA VAL A 38 27.67 -2.46 -4.80
C VAL A 38 28.65 -1.30 -4.85
N LYS A 39 28.51 -0.39 -5.81
CA LYS A 39 29.34 0.79 -5.95
C LYS A 39 29.25 1.73 -4.74
N ILE A 40 28.05 1.98 -4.23
CA ILE A 40 27.82 2.82 -3.05
C ILE A 40 28.45 2.19 -1.83
N VAL A 41 28.18 0.91 -1.55
CA VAL A 41 28.68 0.21 -0.38
C VAL A 41 30.21 0.15 -0.39
N SER A 42 30.81 -0.29 -1.50
CA SER A 42 32.26 -0.44 -1.62
C SER A 42 32.98 0.90 -1.47
N SER A 43 32.46 1.97 -2.07
CA SER A 43 33.09 3.30 -2.04
C SER A 43 32.90 4.07 -0.73
N SER A 44 31.96 3.64 0.11
CA SER A 44 31.65 4.33 1.38
C SER A 44 32.44 3.80 2.59
N LYS A 45 33.19 2.72 2.41
CA LYS A 45 34.06 2.14 3.45
C LYS A 45 33.37 1.92 4.81
N GLY A 46 32.09 1.55 4.78
CA GLY A 46 31.27 1.31 5.97
C GLY A 46 30.66 2.57 6.64
N ASN A 47 30.91 3.76 6.11
CA ASN A 47 30.31 4.99 6.64
C ASN A 47 28.87 5.15 6.16
N VAL A 48 27.92 5.07 7.09
CA VAL A 48 26.48 5.08 6.82
C VAL A 48 26.01 6.42 6.24
N GLU A 49 26.52 7.55 6.72
CA GLU A 49 26.11 8.86 6.22
C GLU A 49 26.60 9.08 4.77
N THR A 50 27.84 8.68 4.49
CA THR A 50 28.38 8.70 3.12
C THR A 50 27.58 7.78 2.19
N MET A 51 27.13 6.63 2.69
CA MET A 51 26.25 5.72 1.93
C MET A 51 24.92 6.37 1.57
N LYS A 52 24.27 7.01 2.54
CA LYS A 52 22.98 7.72 2.32
C LYS A 52 23.13 8.83 1.30
N GLU A 53 24.14 9.67 1.44
CA GLU A 53 24.43 10.76 0.51
C GLU A 53 24.65 10.25 -0.92
N LYS A 54 25.46 9.22 -1.09
CA LYS A 54 25.71 8.62 -2.41
C LYS A 54 24.45 7.97 -2.98
N ALA A 55 23.64 7.31 -2.14
CA ALA A 55 22.39 6.72 -2.57
C ALA A 55 21.40 7.77 -3.08
N GLN A 56 21.26 8.89 -2.38
CA GLN A 56 20.39 10.01 -2.79
C GLN A 56 20.84 10.67 -4.10
N ASN A 57 22.13 10.70 -4.37
CA ASN A 57 22.70 11.29 -5.57
C ASN A 57 22.95 10.29 -6.71
N SER A 58 22.51 9.03 -6.54
CA SER A 58 22.71 7.97 -7.54
C SER A 58 21.84 8.17 -8.78
N GLU A 59 22.23 7.57 -9.89
CA GLU A 59 21.44 7.53 -11.11
C GLU A 59 20.06 6.87 -10.86
N LEU A 60 20.05 5.82 -10.05
CA LEU A 60 18.82 5.14 -9.67
C LEU A 60 17.87 6.05 -8.89
N ALA A 61 18.37 6.84 -7.93
CA ALA A 61 17.54 7.79 -7.19
C ALA A 61 16.96 8.86 -8.11
N GLN A 62 17.77 9.40 -9.03
CA GLN A 62 17.28 10.37 -10.02
C GLN A 62 16.19 9.78 -10.94
N LEU A 63 16.29 8.49 -11.24
CA LEU A 63 15.34 7.81 -12.10
C LEU A 63 13.99 7.56 -11.41
N ILE A 64 13.99 7.16 -10.13
CA ILE A 64 12.78 6.62 -9.47
C ILE A 64 12.29 7.40 -8.25
N ASP A 65 13.14 8.18 -7.56
CA ASP A 65 12.71 8.88 -6.37
C ASP A 65 11.57 9.84 -6.64
N ASN A 66 10.56 9.80 -5.77
CA ASN A 66 9.33 10.57 -5.88
C ASN A 66 8.48 10.29 -7.13
N LYS A 67 8.81 9.25 -7.90
CA LYS A 67 7.92 8.77 -8.95
C LYS A 67 6.73 8.02 -8.33
N LYS A 68 5.59 8.11 -8.98
CA LYS A 68 4.37 7.45 -8.51
C LYS A 68 4.14 6.16 -9.28
N TRP A 69 4.02 5.09 -8.55
CA TRP A 69 3.68 3.78 -9.09
C TRP A 69 2.30 3.36 -8.61
N VAL A 70 1.37 3.19 -9.54
CA VAL A 70 0.06 2.62 -9.24
C VAL A 70 0.24 1.12 -9.02
N TYR A 71 0.04 0.69 -7.78
CA TYR A 71 0.19 -0.69 -7.38
C TYR A 71 -1.07 -1.50 -7.65
N HIS A 72 -2.22 -0.92 -7.35
CA HIS A 72 -3.49 -1.59 -7.48
C HIS A 72 -4.61 -0.61 -7.87
N VAL A 73 -5.49 -1.07 -8.74
CA VAL A 73 -6.71 -0.38 -9.11
C VAL A 73 -7.85 -1.39 -9.08
N SER A 74 -8.90 -1.10 -8.35
CA SER A 74 -10.10 -1.90 -8.41
C SER A 74 -11.34 -1.01 -8.55
N GLU A 75 -12.33 -1.52 -9.25
CA GLU A 75 -13.53 -0.79 -9.62
C GLU A 75 -14.78 -1.49 -9.12
N GLY A 76 -15.56 -0.78 -8.27
CA GLY A 76 -16.91 -1.13 -7.90
C GLY A 76 -17.95 -0.35 -8.74
N GLU A 77 -19.22 -0.49 -8.43
CA GLU A 77 -20.27 0.25 -9.13
C GLU A 77 -20.12 1.75 -9.01
N ARG A 78 -19.94 2.24 -7.78
CA ARG A 78 -19.84 3.65 -7.46
C ARG A 78 -18.41 4.13 -7.36
N TYR A 79 -17.52 3.34 -6.79
CA TYR A 79 -16.17 3.79 -6.44
C TYR A 79 -15.11 3.16 -7.31
N LEU A 80 -14.07 3.95 -7.61
CA LEU A 80 -12.79 3.47 -8.10
C LEU A 80 -11.79 3.57 -6.94
N PHE A 81 -11.19 2.47 -6.57
CA PHE A 81 -10.16 2.39 -5.55
C PHE A 81 -8.78 2.41 -6.20
N LEU A 82 -7.90 3.21 -5.64
CA LEU A 82 -6.54 3.42 -6.11
C LEU A 82 -5.57 3.22 -4.96
N TRP A 83 -4.56 2.43 -5.20
CA TRP A 83 -3.40 2.32 -4.33
C TRP A 83 -2.13 2.62 -5.13
N TRP A 84 -1.35 3.58 -4.67
CA TRP A 84 -0.08 3.91 -5.29
C TRP A 84 1.02 4.11 -4.25
N LEU A 85 2.26 3.98 -4.71
CA LEU A 85 3.46 4.19 -3.93
C LEU A 85 4.21 5.41 -4.46
N ASN A 86 4.73 6.22 -3.57
CA ASN A 86 5.84 7.12 -3.90
C ASN A 86 7.12 6.31 -3.81
N LEU A 87 7.76 6.09 -4.94
CA LEU A 87 8.96 5.27 -5.02
C LEU A 87 10.17 5.98 -4.40
N LYS A 88 11.02 5.22 -3.74
CA LYS A 88 12.35 5.61 -3.29
C LYS A 88 13.34 4.52 -3.63
N ALA A 89 14.43 4.89 -4.30
CA ALA A 89 15.57 4.01 -4.49
C ALA A 89 16.13 3.59 -3.13
N PHE A 90 16.62 2.39 -2.99
CA PHE A 90 17.24 1.89 -1.77
C PHE A 90 16.36 1.94 -0.49
N SER A 91 15.04 2.03 -0.62
CA SER A 91 14.14 2.11 0.53
C SER A 91 14.32 0.95 1.52
N SER A 92 14.50 -0.27 1.02
CA SER A 92 14.71 -1.46 1.84
C SER A 92 16.11 -1.51 2.50
N ALA A 93 17.14 -0.98 1.84
CA ALA A 93 18.50 -1.03 2.32
C ALA A 93 18.78 -0.02 3.45
N TRP A 94 18.06 1.08 3.49
CA TRP A 94 18.33 2.21 4.39
C TRP A 94 17.18 2.53 5.34
N ARG A 95 16.23 1.62 5.54
CA ARG A 95 15.02 1.81 6.34
C ARG A 95 14.14 2.98 5.84
N GLY A 96 14.30 3.37 4.58
CA GLY A 96 13.31 4.21 3.92
C GLY A 96 12.24 3.31 3.31
N TYR A 97 10.98 3.50 3.64
CA TYR A 97 9.88 2.78 3.01
C TYR A 97 9.29 3.62 1.88
N ASN A 98 8.78 2.96 0.85
CA ASN A 98 7.93 3.62 -0.11
C ASN A 98 6.68 4.11 0.62
N GLU A 99 6.33 5.37 0.44
CA GLU A 99 5.10 5.90 1.02
C GLU A 99 3.91 5.33 0.26
N SER A 100 3.04 4.67 1.00
CA SER A 100 1.80 4.10 0.47
C SER A 100 0.66 5.10 0.58
N HIS A 101 -0.09 5.25 -0.49
CA HIS A 101 -1.22 6.15 -0.58
C HIS A 101 -2.43 5.45 -1.16
N ILE A 102 -3.60 5.80 -0.63
CA ILE A 102 -4.88 5.26 -1.07
C ILE A 102 -5.81 6.41 -1.42
N ALA A 103 -6.63 6.22 -2.44
CA ALA A 103 -7.74 7.09 -2.73
C ALA A 103 -8.96 6.33 -3.20
N LEU A 104 -10.13 6.88 -2.86
CA LEU A 104 -11.42 6.52 -3.40
C LEU A 104 -11.91 7.64 -4.30
N TYR A 105 -12.17 7.31 -5.56
CA TYR A 105 -12.85 8.21 -6.48
C TYR A 105 -14.32 7.82 -6.57
N ASP A 106 -15.22 8.75 -6.22
CA ASP A 106 -16.66 8.57 -6.36
C ASP A 106 -17.09 8.93 -7.80
N LYS A 107 -17.52 7.94 -8.55
CA LYS A 107 -17.94 8.10 -9.94
C LYS A 107 -19.23 8.93 -10.12
N ARG A 108 -20.02 9.11 -9.05
CA ARG A 108 -21.24 9.92 -9.09
C ARG A 108 -20.95 11.40 -8.93
N THR A 109 -20.07 11.75 -7.97
CA THR A 109 -19.77 13.15 -7.65
C THR A 109 -18.55 13.66 -8.40
N GLY A 110 -17.68 12.78 -8.89
CA GLY A 110 -16.40 13.13 -9.48
C GLY A 110 -15.34 13.49 -8.42
N GLU A 111 -15.64 13.30 -7.14
CA GLU A 111 -14.74 13.64 -6.05
C GLU A 111 -13.76 12.51 -5.74
N THR A 112 -12.58 12.88 -5.31
CA THR A 112 -11.56 11.95 -4.84
C THR A 112 -11.29 12.22 -3.36
N VAL A 113 -11.43 11.19 -2.55
CA VAL A 113 -11.04 11.22 -1.13
C VAL A 113 -9.75 10.47 -0.96
N ALA A 114 -8.71 11.16 -0.51
CA ALA A 114 -7.48 10.52 -0.08
C ALA A 114 -7.68 9.94 1.33
N ILE A 115 -7.27 8.69 1.50
CA ILE A 115 -7.33 7.99 2.78
C ILE A 115 -5.94 8.12 3.40
N ALA A 116 -5.88 8.73 4.58
CA ALA A 116 -4.64 8.88 5.32
C ALA A 116 -4.25 7.57 6.04
N GLY A 117 -2.96 7.37 6.22
CA GLY A 117 -2.41 6.21 6.93
C GLY A 117 -2.57 4.89 6.17
N ASP A 118 -2.66 3.80 6.92
CA ASP A 118 -2.63 2.44 6.40
C ASP A 118 -4.01 1.90 5.99
N GLY A 119 -5.03 2.76 5.88
CA GLY A 119 -6.37 2.36 5.45
C GLY A 119 -7.51 3.14 6.11
N LEU A 120 -8.69 2.55 6.07
CA LEU A 120 -9.91 3.09 6.68
C LEU A 120 -9.94 2.76 8.17
N ILE A 121 -10.37 3.72 8.98
CA ILE A 121 -10.55 3.50 10.42
C ILE A 121 -11.84 2.71 10.64
N ASP A 122 -11.76 1.68 11.46
CA ASP A 122 -12.92 0.97 11.98
C ASP A 122 -13.45 1.73 13.21
N ASP A 123 -14.49 2.52 13.01
CA ASP A 123 -15.14 3.31 14.06
C ASP A 123 -16.30 2.56 14.75
N ILE A 124 -16.58 1.33 14.34
CA ILE A 124 -17.65 0.47 14.90
C ILE A 124 -17.12 -0.37 16.06
N ASP A 125 -16.03 -1.09 15.81
CA ASP A 125 -15.46 -2.03 16.78
C ASP A 125 -14.15 -1.52 17.40
N ASN A 126 -13.68 -0.34 17.00
CA ASN A 126 -12.31 0.13 17.26
C ASN A 126 -11.27 -0.92 16.88
N GLY A 127 -11.54 -1.58 15.76
CA GLY A 127 -10.70 -2.64 15.23
C GLY A 127 -9.48 -2.11 14.48
N MET A 128 -8.78 -3.04 13.84
CA MET A 128 -7.63 -2.73 13.01
C MET A 128 -8.02 -1.84 11.83
N THR A 129 -7.11 -0.96 11.43
CA THR A 129 -7.28 -0.17 10.22
C THR A 129 -7.54 -1.09 9.01
N PHE A 130 -8.64 -0.86 8.31
CA PHE A 130 -9.04 -1.68 7.19
C PHE A 130 -8.36 -1.21 5.90
N PHE A 131 -7.54 -2.06 5.33
CA PHE A 131 -6.95 -1.84 4.03
C PHE A 131 -7.53 -2.84 3.01
N PRO A 132 -8.17 -2.41 1.92
CA PRO A 132 -8.81 -3.31 0.97
C PRO A 132 -7.79 -4.00 0.04
N ARG A 133 -7.05 -4.94 0.58
CA ARG A 133 -5.95 -5.65 -0.13
C ARG A 133 -6.43 -6.36 -1.39
N TYR A 134 -7.66 -6.82 -1.41
CA TYR A 134 -8.25 -7.55 -2.54
C TYR A 134 -9.16 -6.66 -3.40
N GLY A 135 -9.17 -5.36 -3.12
CA GLY A 135 -9.90 -4.37 -3.89
C GLY A 135 -11.38 -4.30 -3.58
N ILE A 136 -12.16 -3.90 -4.58
CA ILE A 136 -13.61 -3.70 -4.49
C ILE A 136 -14.30 -4.70 -5.41
N CYS A 137 -15.31 -5.38 -4.89
CA CYS A 137 -16.20 -6.24 -5.65
C CYS A 137 -17.65 -5.97 -5.24
N ASN A 138 -18.53 -5.64 -6.17
CA ASN A 138 -19.96 -5.42 -5.93
C ASN A 138 -20.28 -4.52 -4.72
N ASN A 139 -19.62 -3.37 -4.60
CA ASN A 139 -19.74 -2.44 -3.47
C ASN A 139 -19.25 -2.97 -2.11
N ALA A 140 -18.50 -4.05 -2.09
CA ALA A 140 -17.79 -4.53 -0.91
C ALA A 140 -16.28 -4.39 -1.13
N MET A 141 -15.58 -3.91 -0.11
CA MET A 141 -14.13 -3.97 -0.03
C MET A 141 -13.74 -5.22 0.73
N VAL A 142 -12.69 -5.89 0.29
CA VAL A 142 -12.25 -7.14 0.90
C VAL A 142 -10.80 -7.04 1.35
N SER A 143 -10.54 -7.51 2.55
CA SER A 143 -9.21 -7.66 3.12
C SER A 143 -9.11 -8.96 3.90
N SER A 144 -7.92 -9.25 4.41
CA SER A 144 -7.71 -10.36 5.34
C SER A 144 -6.81 -9.92 6.49
N VAL A 145 -7.02 -10.54 7.65
CA VAL A 145 -6.25 -10.34 8.86
C VAL A 145 -5.87 -11.71 9.42
N TRP A 146 -4.63 -11.90 9.80
CA TRP A 146 -4.22 -13.11 10.47
C TRP A 146 -4.69 -13.13 11.92
N PRO A 147 -5.09 -14.30 12.49
CA PRO A 147 -5.54 -14.39 13.88
C PRO A 147 -4.54 -13.80 14.87
N PHE A 148 -3.27 -14.09 14.72
CA PHE A 148 -2.22 -13.58 15.60
C PHE A 148 -2.09 -12.04 15.50
N GLU A 149 -2.22 -11.44 14.32
CA GLU A 149 -2.19 -9.98 14.14
C GLU A 149 -3.36 -9.30 14.87
N LEU A 150 -4.56 -9.91 14.80
CA LEU A 150 -5.73 -9.40 15.51
C LEU A 150 -5.56 -9.47 17.02
N LYS A 151 -5.04 -10.59 17.53
CA LYS A 151 -4.79 -10.77 18.97
C LYS A 151 -3.72 -9.79 19.48
N GLU A 152 -2.63 -9.64 18.76
CA GLU A 152 -1.56 -8.68 19.09
C GLU A 152 -2.11 -7.24 19.13
N TYR A 153 -2.87 -6.84 18.13
CA TYR A 153 -3.55 -5.54 18.09
C TYR A 153 -4.41 -5.29 19.32
N ILE A 154 -5.26 -6.26 19.70
CA ILE A 154 -6.13 -6.15 20.88
C ILE A 154 -5.30 -6.02 22.17
N GLN A 155 -4.22 -6.78 22.29
CA GLN A 155 -3.32 -6.70 23.45
C GLN A 155 -2.65 -5.32 23.55
N GLU A 156 -2.17 -4.78 22.43
CA GLU A 156 -1.58 -3.44 22.39
C GLU A 156 -2.60 -2.36 22.79
N LYS A 157 -3.83 -2.44 22.30
CA LYS A 157 -4.90 -1.51 22.64
C LYS A 157 -5.21 -1.56 24.13
N LYS A 158 -5.38 -2.75 24.70
CA LYS A 158 -5.59 -2.96 26.16
C LYS A 158 -4.44 -2.39 26.98
N ALA A 159 -3.20 -2.60 26.56
CA ALA A 159 -2.02 -2.08 27.25
C ALA A 159 -1.96 -0.55 27.26
N LYS A 160 -2.52 0.11 26.23
CA LYS A 160 -2.64 1.57 26.13
C LYS A 160 -3.89 2.12 26.85
N GLY A 161 -4.75 1.27 27.40
CA GLY A 161 -6.03 1.68 28.00
C GLY A 161 -7.08 2.09 26.98
N GLU A 162 -6.91 1.71 25.72
CA GLU A 162 -7.86 2.01 24.65
C GLU A 162 -8.96 0.92 24.57
N ALA A 163 -10.20 1.36 24.32
CA ALA A 163 -11.33 0.44 24.22
C ALA A 163 -11.33 -0.32 22.87
N VAL A 164 -11.70 -1.60 22.95
CA VAL A 164 -12.00 -2.45 21.79
C VAL A 164 -13.35 -3.09 22.06
N SER A 165 -14.17 -3.34 21.05
CA SER A 165 -15.49 -3.95 21.27
C SER A 165 -15.39 -5.36 21.81
N ASP A 166 -16.34 -5.72 22.69
CA ASP A 166 -16.43 -7.09 23.22
C ASP A 166 -16.61 -8.12 22.11
N ARG A 167 -17.28 -7.74 21.03
CA ARG A 167 -17.47 -8.58 19.83
C ARG A 167 -16.14 -8.95 19.19
N LEU A 168 -15.24 -7.96 19.03
CA LEU A 168 -13.95 -8.18 18.41
C LEU A 168 -13.03 -9.01 19.32
N ILE A 169 -13.12 -8.77 20.64
CA ILE A 169 -12.40 -9.57 21.64
C ILE A 169 -12.87 -11.03 21.59
N ALA A 170 -14.19 -11.26 21.63
CA ALA A 170 -14.75 -12.60 21.56
C ALA A 170 -14.39 -13.34 20.26
N LEU A 171 -14.36 -12.61 19.14
CA LEU A 171 -13.89 -13.17 17.88
C LEU A 171 -12.43 -13.62 18.00
N ALA A 172 -11.54 -12.75 18.45
CA ALA A 172 -10.12 -13.07 18.59
C ALA A 172 -9.88 -14.26 19.53
N ASP A 173 -10.61 -14.34 20.65
CA ASP A 173 -10.51 -15.44 21.62
C ASP A 173 -11.00 -16.78 21.04
N SER A 174 -11.87 -16.75 20.03
CA SER A 174 -12.38 -17.96 19.36
C SER A 174 -11.44 -18.52 18.28
N LEU A 175 -10.39 -17.79 17.92
CA LEU A 175 -9.48 -18.14 16.82
C LEU A 175 -8.24 -18.86 17.33
N ASP A 176 -7.75 -19.78 16.51
CA ASP A 176 -6.42 -20.37 16.67
C ASP A 176 -5.39 -19.53 15.87
N ASP A 177 -4.18 -19.36 16.39
CA ASP A 177 -3.12 -18.56 15.73
C ASP A 177 -2.66 -19.19 14.41
N GLU A 178 -2.79 -20.51 14.28
CA GLU A 178 -2.41 -21.28 13.09
C GLU A 178 -3.53 -21.38 12.04
N GLN A 179 -4.71 -20.81 12.32
CA GLN A 179 -5.80 -20.79 11.36
C GLN A 179 -5.51 -19.91 10.15
N ASN A 180 -6.24 -20.17 9.07
CA ASN A 180 -6.25 -19.32 7.89
C ASN A 180 -6.67 -17.88 8.23
N PRO A 181 -6.21 -16.88 7.46
CA PRO A 181 -6.63 -15.49 7.65
C PRO A 181 -8.15 -15.34 7.64
N ILE A 182 -8.65 -14.45 8.49
CA ILE A 182 -10.05 -14.06 8.51
C ILE A 182 -10.29 -13.08 7.36
N LEU A 183 -11.37 -13.26 6.62
CA LEU A 183 -11.81 -12.28 5.64
C LEU A 183 -12.59 -11.16 6.34
N VAL A 184 -12.15 -9.94 6.11
CA VAL A 184 -12.83 -8.73 6.54
C VAL A 184 -13.52 -8.12 5.32
N ILE A 185 -14.84 -7.93 5.42
CA ILE A 185 -15.67 -7.38 4.34
C ILE A 185 -16.32 -6.09 4.82
N ALA A 186 -15.97 -4.98 4.18
CA ALA A 186 -16.57 -3.68 4.45
C ALA A 186 -17.54 -3.32 3.30
N HIS A 187 -18.81 -3.17 3.62
CA HIS A 187 -19.82 -2.76 2.64
C HIS A 187 -19.84 -1.25 2.47
N LEU A 188 -19.65 -0.80 1.25
CA LEU A 188 -19.76 0.62 0.90
C LEU A 188 -21.22 1.06 0.89
N LYS A 189 -21.50 2.24 1.44
CA LYS A 189 -22.85 2.84 1.36
C LYS A 189 -23.19 3.12 -0.11
N LYS A 190 -24.41 2.77 -0.49
CA LYS A 190 -24.96 3.01 -1.84
C LYS A 190 -25.16 4.50 -2.11
#